data_29dd76e4cbf6e8a85e23a7d9f92519a7
#
_entry.id   29dd76e4cbf6e8a85e23a7d9f92519a7
#
_cell.length_a   1.000
_cell.length_b   1.000
_cell.length_c   1.000
_cell.angle_alpha   90.00
_cell.angle_beta   90.00
_cell.angle_gamma   90.00
#
_symmetry.space_group_name_H-M   'P 1'
#
loop_
_entity.id
_entity.type
_entity.pdbx_description
1 polymer ?
#
loop_
_entity_poly.entity_id
_entity_poly.type
_entity_poly.pdbx_seq_one_letter_code
_entity_poly.pdbx_strand_id
1 'polypeptide(L)'
;MNPDSPFSIGIDLGTTNSALAFIHHEEAEGSQILSIPQLIDRNLLDELPTLPSFLYCPLEEESSSLLGHLKWETANEHLVGTGARVLGERTPQRLISSAKSWLCHQEGQKQAILPLYAPEDLAKISAVDVATA
;
A
#
# COMPACT_ATOMS: atom_id res chain seq x y z
N MET A 1 -16.35 15.11 13.44
CA MET A 1 -16.74 13.76 13.87
C MET A 1 -18.25 13.64 13.68
N ASN A 2 -18.74 12.64 12.95
CA ASN A 2 -20.18 12.42 12.84
C ASN A 2 -20.66 11.79 14.15
N PRO A 3 -21.51 12.46 14.95
CA PRO A 3 -21.94 11.94 16.25
C PRO A 3 -22.77 10.64 16.13
N ASP A 4 -23.24 10.33 14.94
CA ASP A 4 -24.09 9.14 14.68
C ASP A 4 -23.29 7.94 14.15
N SER A 5 -21.96 8.04 14.07
CA SER A 5 -21.13 6.89 13.63
C SER A 5 -21.05 5.85 14.75
N PRO A 6 -21.41 4.59 14.51
CA PRO A 6 -21.30 3.53 15.53
C PRO A 6 -19.83 3.10 15.77
N PHE A 7 -18.89 3.59 14.97
CA PHE A 7 -17.49 3.20 15.03
C PHE A 7 -16.56 4.37 15.33
N SER A 8 -15.50 4.09 16.10
CA SER A 8 -14.26 4.86 16.11
C SER A 8 -13.16 4.07 15.41
N ILE A 9 -12.41 4.72 14.53
CA ILE A 9 -11.36 4.10 13.72
C ILE A 9 -10.02 4.73 14.07
N GLY A 10 -9.02 3.89 14.33
CA GLY A 10 -7.63 4.27 14.51
C GLY A 10 -6.78 3.74 13.35
N ILE A 11 -5.95 4.60 12.77
CA ILE A 11 -5.06 4.24 11.66
C ILE A 11 -3.64 4.56 12.08
N ASP A 12 -2.74 3.58 12.00
CA ASP A 12 -1.29 3.76 12.11
C ASP A 12 -0.68 3.69 10.71
N LEU A 13 -0.16 4.80 10.23
CA LEU A 13 0.56 4.88 8.96
C LEU A 13 2.07 4.84 9.23
N GLY A 14 2.60 3.64 9.37
CA GLY A 14 4.01 3.42 9.67
C GLY A 14 4.93 3.52 8.45
N THR A 15 6.21 3.74 8.70
CA THR A 15 7.25 3.71 7.65
C THR A 15 7.46 2.29 7.09
N THR A 16 7.24 1.28 7.93
CA THR A 16 7.45 -0.14 7.61
C THR A 16 6.13 -0.87 7.34
N ASN A 17 5.13 -0.62 8.18
CA ASN A 17 3.80 -1.22 8.04
C ASN A 17 2.74 -0.20 8.41
N SER A 18 1.55 -0.35 7.81
CA SER A 18 0.34 0.34 8.24
C SER A 18 -0.62 -0.64 8.89
N ALA A 19 -1.41 -0.17 9.84
CA ALA A 19 -2.43 -0.97 10.53
C ALA A 19 -3.69 -0.14 10.75
N LEU A 20 -4.83 -0.82 10.85
CA LEU A 20 -6.11 -0.20 11.14
C LEU A 20 -6.79 -0.96 12.27
N ALA A 21 -7.32 -0.22 13.25
CA ALA A 21 -8.13 -0.76 14.31
C ALA A 21 -9.47 -0.01 14.40
N PHE A 22 -10.47 -0.64 14.94
CA PHE A 22 -11.78 -0.03 15.17
C PHE A 22 -12.39 -0.47 16.49
N ILE A 23 -13.30 0.34 16.99
CA ILE A 23 -14.16 0.02 18.14
C ILE A 23 -15.59 0.26 17.70
N HIS A 24 -16.46 -0.71 17.93
CA HIS A 24 -17.90 -0.52 17.84
C HIS A 24 -18.44 -0.03 19.20
N HIS A 25 -19.13 1.11 19.22
CA HIS A 25 -19.48 1.78 20.47
C HIS A 25 -20.50 1.02 21.31
N GLU A 26 -21.30 0.18 20.69
CA GLU A 26 -22.35 -0.62 21.37
C GLU A 26 -21.86 -2.01 21.78
N GLU A 27 -20.67 -2.41 21.32
CA GLU A 27 -20.10 -3.72 21.64
C GLU A 27 -19.05 -3.62 22.75
N ALA A 28 -19.12 -4.53 23.71
CA ALA A 28 -18.20 -4.54 24.86
C ALA A 28 -16.81 -5.14 24.57
N GLU A 29 -16.56 -5.53 23.33
CA GLU A 29 -15.34 -6.29 22.95
C GLU A 29 -14.06 -5.45 22.86
N GLY A 30 -14.09 -4.15 23.08
CA GLY A 30 -12.91 -3.29 22.98
C GLY A 30 -12.43 -3.07 21.54
N SER A 31 -11.17 -2.67 21.37
CA SER A 31 -10.60 -2.41 20.04
C SER A 31 -10.23 -3.71 19.32
N GLN A 32 -10.58 -3.77 18.04
CA GLN A 32 -10.29 -4.89 17.15
C GLN A 32 -9.37 -4.41 16.01
N ILE A 33 -8.41 -5.25 15.62
CA ILE A 33 -7.57 -4.98 14.45
C ILE A 33 -8.31 -5.48 13.22
N LEU A 34 -8.42 -4.60 12.20
CA LEU A 34 -8.95 -4.99 10.90
C LEU A 34 -7.90 -5.75 10.13
N SER A 35 -8.20 -6.98 9.75
CA SER A 35 -7.39 -7.71 8.77
C SER A 35 -7.58 -7.11 7.39
N ILE A 36 -6.47 -6.79 6.73
CA ILE A 36 -6.42 -6.11 5.44
C ILE A 36 -6.22 -7.17 4.36
N PRO A 37 -7.23 -7.36 3.47
CA PRO A 37 -7.07 -8.25 2.33
C PRO A 37 -5.95 -7.71 1.41
N GLN A 38 -5.01 -8.57 1.05
CA GLN A 38 -3.91 -8.20 0.17
C GLN A 38 -3.38 -9.41 -0.60
N LEU A 39 -2.75 -9.17 -1.74
CA LEU A 39 -1.98 -10.19 -2.42
C LEU A 39 -0.75 -10.55 -1.58
N ILE A 40 -0.52 -11.82 -1.35
CA ILE A 40 0.68 -12.33 -0.67
C ILE A 40 1.64 -13.03 -1.63
N ASP A 41 1.15 -13.42 -2.81
CA ASP A 41 1.91 -13.87 -3.98
C ASP A 41 1.06 -13.62 -5.25
N ARG A 42 1.58 -13.95 -6.43
CA ARG A 42 0.99 -13.62 -7.76
C ARG A 42 -0.52 -13.91 -7.89
N ASN A 43 -1.01 -14.98 -7.28
CA ASN A 43 -2.42 -15.40 -7.39
C ASN A 43 -3.01 -15.77 -6.01
N LEU A 44 -2.38 -15.35 -4.93
CA LEU A 44 -2.79 -15.72 -3.59
C LEU A 44 -3.17 -14.47 -2.79
N LEU A 45 -4.44 -14.40 -2.41
CA LEU A 45 -4.98 -13.39 -1.49
C LEU A 45 -5.01 -13.95 -0.08
N ASP A 46 -4.70 -13.12 0.91
CA ASP A 46 -4.88 -13.41 2.32
C ASP A 46 -5.23 -12.12 3.07
N GLU A 47 -5.75 -12.26 4.27
CA GLU A 47 -6.08 -11.15 5.17
C GLU A 47 -5.05 -11.08 6.28
N LEU A 48 -4.29 -9.99 6.33
CA LEU A 48 -3.22 -9.81 7.30
C LEU A 48 -3.49 -8.59 8.20
N PRO A 49 -3.06 -8.62 9.48
CA PRO A 49 -3.31 -7.54 10.42
C PRO A 49 -2.53 -6.25 10.11
N THR A 50 -1.57 -6.32 9.20
CA THR A 50 -0.76 -5.18 8.78
C THR A 50 -0.55 -5.19 7.27
N LEU A 51 -0.42 -3.98 6.70
CA LEU A 51 -0.06 -3.75 5.31
C LEU A 51 1.40 -3.26 5.26
N PRO A 52 2.35 -4.05 4.75
CA PRO A 52 3.72 -3.58 4.56
C PRO A 52 3.80 -2.37 3.64
N SER A 53 4.61 -1.36 4.02
CA SER A 53 4.75 -0.09 3.30
C SER A 53 5.64 -0.24 2.06
N PHE A 54 5.21 -1.07 1.13
CA PHE A 54 5.85 -1.32 -0.15
C PHE A 54 4.88 -1.05 -1.30
N LEU A 55 5.43 -0.53 -2.39
CA LEU A 55 4.72 -0.38 -3.66
C LEU A 55 5.56 -0.99 -4.78
N TYR A 56 4.95 -1.82 -5.58
CA TYR A 56 5.53 -2.44 -6.76
C TYR A 56 4.85 -1.93 -8.03
N CYS A 57 5.67 -1.55 -8.99
CA CYS A 57 5.23 -1.11 -10.31
C CYS A 57 5.30 -2.30 -11.28
N PRO A 58 4.21 -3.02 -11.53
CA PRO A 58 4.22 -4.20 -12.38
C PRO A 58 4.56 -3.85 -13.82
N LEU A 59 5.00 -4.84 -14.58
CA LEU A 59 5.07 -4.76 -16.03
C LEU A 59 3.64 -4.67 -16.59
N GLU A 60 3.48 -4.03 -17.74
CA GLU A 60 2.17 -3.89 -18.40
C GLU A 60 1.51 -5.26 -18.61
N GLU A 61 2.29 -6.26 -18.99
CA GLU A 61 1.84 -7.65 -19.17
C GLU A 61 1.40 -8.33 -17.86
N GLU A 62 1.94 -7.92 -16.71
CA GLU A 62 1.60 -8.46 -15.39
C GLU A 62 0.43 -7.74 -14.73
N SER A 63 0.23 -6.47 -15.07
CA SER A 63 -0.71 -5.56 -14.39
C SER A 63 -2.12 -6.15 -14.32
N SER A 64 -2.68 -6.57 -15.44
CA SER A 64 -4.04 -7.10 -15.49
C SER A 64 -4.20 -8.40 -14.67
N SER A 65 -3.17 -9.24 -14.63
CA SER A 65 -3.22 -10.51 -13.88
C SER A 65 -3.06 -10.30 -12.37
N LEU A 66 -2.26 -9.33 -11.96
CA LEU A 66 -2.00 -9.05 -10.53
C LEU A 66 -3.12 -8.21 -9.91
N LEU A 67 -3.55 -7.16 -10.60
CA LEU A 67 -4.51 -6.20 -10.06
C LEU A 67 -5.96 -6.67 -10.20
N GLY A 68 -6.26 -7.51 -11.18
CA GLY A 68 -7.60 -8.07 -11.39
C GLY A 68 -8.10 -8.98 -10.26
N HIS A 69 -7.23 -9.41 -9.34
CA HIS A 69 -7.60 -10.18 -8.16
C HIS A 69 -8.09 -9.30 -7.01
N LEU A 70 -7.77 -8.01 -7.03
CA LEU A 70 -8.19 -7.05 -6.01
C LEU A 70 -9.59 -6.55 -6.34
N LYS A 71 -10.56 -6.83 -5.46
CA LYS A 71 -11.98 -6.50 -5.68
C LYS A 71 -12.33 -5.03 -5.46
N TRP A 72 -11.44 -4.24 -4.89
CA TRP A 72 -11.62 -2.80 -4.79
C TRP A 72 -11.11 -2.17 -6.09
N GLU A 73 -12.04 -1.62 -6.81
CA GLU A 73 -11.77 -0.81 -7.99
C GLU A 73 -11.00 0.45 -7.59
N THR A 74 -9.72 0.31 -7.44
CA THR A 74 -8.86 1.47 -7.53
C THR A 74 -8.23 1.41 -8.91
N ALA A 75 -8.24 2.53 -9.60
CA ALA A 75 -7.47 2.74 -10.81
C ALA A 75 -5.96 2.70 -10.53
N ASN A 76 -5.54 1.87 -9.58
CA ASN A 76 -4.16 1.76 -9.16
C ASN A 76 -3.45 0.84 -10.14
N GLU A 77 -2.53 1.44 -10.87
CA GLU A 77 -1.58 0.75 -11.74
C GLU A 77 -0.48 0.04 -10.93
N HIS A 78 -0.58 0.04 -9.60
CA HIS A 78 0.47 -0.39 -8.69
C HIS A 78 -0.04 -1.40 -7.68
N LEU A 79 0.81 -2.35 -7.30
CA LEU A 79 0.55 -3.30 -6.23
C LEU A 79 1.16 -2.79 -4.92
N VAL A 80 0.44 -2.93 -3.80
CA VAL A 80 0.91 -2.55 -2.47
C VAL A 80 0.95 -3.73 -1.51
N GLY A 81 1.65 -3.58 -0.39
CA GLY A 81 1.67 -4.54 0.70
C GLY A 81 2.62 -5.72 0.50
N THR A 82 2.22 -6.88 1.00
CA THR A 82 3.05 -8.10 1.00
C THR A 82 3.39 -8.57 -0.41
N GLY A 83 2.43 -8.57 -1.32
CA GLY A 83 2.66 -8.95 -2.71
C GLY A 83 3.66 -8.04 -3.41
N ALA A 84 3.59 -6.74 -3.14
CA ALA A 84 4.57 -5.77 -3.65
C ALA A 84 5.99 -6.12 -3.18
N ARG A 85 6.16 -6.44 -1.90
CA ARG A 85 7.45 -6.86 -1.34
C ARG A 85 7.96 -8.13 -2.01
N VAL A 86 7.14 -9.18 -2.07
CA VAL A 86 7.53 -10.49 -2.61
C VAL A 86 7.91 -10.42 -4.09
N LEU A 87 7.14 -9.68 -4.89
CA LEU A 87 7.45 -9.52 -6.31
C LEU A 87 8.64 -8.58 -6.52
N GLY A 88 8.72 -7.52 -5.72
CA GLY A 88 9.81 -6.55 -5.80
C GLY A 88 11.17 -7.11 -5.40
N GLU A 89 11.24 -8.14 -4.56
CA GLU A 89 12.50 -8.84 -4.27
C GLU A 89 13.13 -9.45 -5.53
N ARG A 90 12.31 -9.80 -6.51
CA ARG A 90 12.77 -10.35 -7.80
C ARG A 90 13.14 -9.25 -8.81
N THR A 91 12.57 -8.08 -8.67
CA THR A 91 12.74 -6.94 -9.56
C THR A 91 12.90 -5.63 -8.75
N PRO A 92 14.00 -5.47 -8.00
CA PRO A 92 14.17 -4.36 -7.05
C PRO A 92 14.06 -2.95 -7.67
N GLN A 93 14.38 -2.82 -8.95
CA GLN A 93 14.29 -1.54 -9.68
C GLN A 93 12.82 -1.07 -9.90
N ARG A 94 11.84 -1.92 -9.64
CA ARG A 94 10.40 -1.62 -9.72
C ARG A 94 9.73 -1.55 -8.34
N LEU A 95 10.52 -1.74 -7.27
CA LEU A 95 10.04 -1.72 -5.89
C LEU A 95 10.34 -0.39 -5.24
N ILE A 96 9.32 0.18 -4.60
CA ILE A 96 9.46 1.34 -3.73
C ILE A 96 9.20 0.90 -2.29
N SER A 97 10.15 1.17 -1.42
CA SER A 97 10.05 0.95 0.01
C SER A 97 10.21 2.27 0.77
N SER A 98 9.63 2.37 1.96
CA SER A 98 9.83 3.51 2.86
C SER A 98 9.54 4.88 2.23
N ALA A 99 8.54 4.96 1.36
CA ALA A 99 8.16 6.21 0.68
C ALA A 99 7.86 7.34 1.67
N LYS A 100 7.35 7.02 2.87
CA LYS A 100 7.11 7.99 3.94
C LYS A 100 8.37 8.77 4.32
N SER A 101 9.54 8.15 4.31
CA SER A 101 10.82 8.82 4.59
C SER A 101 11.14 9.91 3.56
N TRP A 102 10.71 9.72 2.31
CA TRP A 102 10.89 10.69 1.23
C TRP A 102 9.95 11.89 1.33
N LEU A 103 8.84 11.77 2.08
CA LEU A 103 7.95 12.90 2.34
C LEU A 103 8.63 14.02 3.16
N CYS A 104 9.67 13.69 3.93
CA CYS A 104 10.47 14.66 4.67
C CYS A 104 11.55 15.34 3.82
N HIS A 105 11.79 14.88 2.60
CA HIS A 105 12.81 15.42 1.70
C HIS A 105 12.20 16.50 0.81
N GLN A 106 12.73 17.73 0.82
CA GLN A 106 12.14 18.87 0.11
C GLN A 106 11.94 18.63 -1.40
N GLU A 107 12.85 17.91 -2.03
CA GLU A 107 12.76 17.56 -3.45
C GLU A 107 11.90 16.32 -3.71
N GLY A 108 11.83 15.39 -2.75
CA GLY A 108 11.13 14.10 -2.91
C GLY A 108 9.61 14.17 -2.79
N GLN A 109 9.06 15.25 -2.23
CA GLN A 109 7.63 15.35 -1.98
C GLN A 109 6.80 15.42 -3.26
N LYS A 110 7.20 16.26 -4.20
CA LYS A 110 6.44 16.57 -5.42
C LYS A 110 7.13 16.16 -6.72
N GLN A 111 8.41 15.84 -6.67
CA GLN A 111 9.14 15.38 -7.85
C GLN A 111 8.99 13.87 -8.02
N ALA A 112 8.73 13.44 -9.24
CA ALA A 112 8.65 12.04 -9.60
C ALA A 112 10.05 11.43 -9.68
N ILE A 113 10.57 10.96 -8.55
CA ILE A 113 11.94 10.42 -8.43
C ILE A 113 12.00 8.93 -8.08
N LEU A 114 10.87 8.33 -7.69
CA LEU A 114 10.80 6.95 -7.24
C LEU A 114 10.24 6.02 -8.34
N PRO A 115 10.74 4.78 -8.45
CA PRO A 115 11.93 4.25 -7.77
C PRO A 115 13.21 4.92 -8.27
N LEU A 116 14.23 5.03 -7.43
CA LEU A 116 15.46 5.77 -7.75
C LEU A 116 16.18 5.24 -9.03
N TYR A 117 16.18 3.92 -9.18
CA TYR A 117 16.84 3.20 -10.28
C TYR A 117 15.81 2.60 -11.24
N ALA A 118 14.74 3.35 -11.51
CA ALA A 118 13.69 2.91 -12.42
C ALA A 118 14.27 2.55 -13.80
N PRO A 119 13.81 1.43 -14.40
CA PRO A 119 14.14 1.12 -15.79
C PRO A 119 13.51 2.14 -16.74
N GLU A 120 14.00 2.22 -17.99
CA GLU A 120 13.56 3.23 -18.96
C GLU A 120 12.07 3.16 -19.32
N ASP A 121 11.49 1.97 -19.23
CA ASP A 121 10.06 1.72 -19.49
C ASP A 121 9.13 2.11 -18.33
N LEU A 122 9.69 2.49 -17.18
CA LEU A 122 8.92 2.83 -15.99
C LEU A 122 8.94 4.34 -15.72
N ALA A 123 7.78 4.97 -15.76
CA ALA A 123 7.61 6.34 -15.30
C ALA A 123 7.84 6.42 -13.79
N LYS A 124 8.65 7.39 -13.36
CA LYS A 124 8.84 7.67 -11.94
C LYS A 124 7.64 8.39 -11.35
N ILE A 125 7.40 8.16 -10.07
CA ILE A 125 6.30 8.75 -9.30
C ILE A 125 6.83 9.52 -8.09
N SER A 126 6.04 10.42 -7.54
CA SER A 126 6.41 11.18 -6.36
C SER A 126 6.16 10.38 -5.07
N ALA A 127 6.82 10.77 -3.98
CA ALA A 127 6.56 10.15 -2.68
C ALA A 127 5.13 10.37 -2.18
N VAL A 128 4.49 11.47 -2.58
CA VAL A 128 3.07 11.74 -2.27
C VAL A 128 2.17 10.75 -2.99
N ASP A 129 2.39 10.53 -4.30
CA ASP A 129 1.60 9.57 -5.07
C ASP A 129 1.75 8.15 -4.52
N VAL A 130 2.98 7.76 -4.12
CA VAL A 130 3.22 6.46 -3.47
C VAL A 130 2.48 6.33 -2.14
N ALA A 131 2.41 7.40 -1.35
CA ALA A 131 1.75 7.38 -0.05
C ALA A 131 0.21 7.38 -0.15
N THR A 132 -0.33 7.71 -1.31
CA THR A 132 -1.78 7.77 -1.58
C THR A 132 -2.29 6.61 -2.47
N ALA A 133 -1.38 5.79 -2.98
CA ALA A 133 -1.71 4.57 -3.71
C ALA A 133 -2.19 3.47 -2.75
#